data_6b8a14d0411f9ce9514aef0340f45a8d
#
_entry.id   6b8a14d0411f9ce9514aef0340f45a8d
#
_cell.length_a   1.000
_cell.length_b   1.000
_cell.length_c   1.000
_cell.angle_alpha   90.00
_cell.angle_beta   90.00
_cell.angle_gamma   90.00
#
_symmetry.space_group_name_H-M   'P 1'
#
loop_
_entity.id
_entity.type
_entity.pdbx_description
1 polymer ?
#
loop_
_entity_poly.entity_id
_entity_poly.type
_entity_poly.pdbx_seq_one_letter_code
_entity_poly.pdbx_strand_id
1 'polypeptide(L)'
;MTGKFFSLLLFTSLYLQIFAVGQQQDFGDISRAMLEMEVYEKDSTADAVVLFDVGEVYVTEKLEVNYERHIRIKILTDKGLDAGDISISFRDDFPEQEIKGIKAESQYIDENGKVIKTKVGRRDRFENKISDTWKEVKFTIPGLRKGSVLEYRYEMKSESAIDIPDWYFQKQYPVIWSEYTLSIPEWFDYLTYTRGYHPFYVNEEEPYNEIANNSWGGGFGYSGTKYHYIMKDVPAIEAEPFMKAKVDYLAQIRFQLASYKFPTSARESVLNSWATVLEAINDSDNYGKRLKSSSLLKEKTNDAIEGTE
;
A
#
# COMPACT_ATOMS: atom_id res chain seq x y z
N MET A 1 14.88 -53.43 0.49
CA MET A 1 14.38 -52.41 1.41
C MET A 1 14.85 -50.99 1.03
N THR A 2 14.80 -50.57 -0.24
CA THR A 2 15.43 -49.30 -0.72
C THR A 2 14.45 -48.36 -1.46
N GLY A 3 13.16 -48.74 -1.48
CA GLY A 3 12.18 -47.97 -2.28
C GLY A 3 11.33 -46.91 -1.53
N LYS A 4 11.35 -46.88 -0.17
CA LYS A 4 10.50 -45.99 0.62
C LYS A 4 11.16 -44.67 1.05
N PHE A 5 12.48 -44.57 0.99
CA PHE A 5 13.22 -43.34 1.34
C PHE A 5 13.23 -42.26 0.23
N PHE A 6 13.10 -42.67 -1.02
CA PHE A 6 13.15 -41.72 -2.16
C PHE A 6 11.84 -40.90 -2.31
N SER A 7 10.71 -41.47 -1.90
CA SER A 7 9.41 -40.77 -1.95
C SER A 7 9.27 -39.69 -0.90
N LEU A 8 9.92 -39.82 0.26
CA LEU A 8 9.84 -38.87 1.35
C LEU A 8 10.68 -37.60 1.08
N LEU A 9 11.81 -37.74 0.38
CA LEU A 9 12.69 -36.61 0.00
C LEU A 9 12.08 -35.73 -1.09
N LEU A 10 11.29 -36.30 -2.01
CA LEU A 10 10.58 -35.53 -3.04
C LEU A 10 9.42 -34.69 -2.44
N PHE A 11 8.71 -35.23 -1.43
CA PHE A 11 7.66 -34.49 -0.75
C PHE A 11 8.18 -33.34 0.10
N THR A 12 9.32 -33.51 0.77
CA THR A 12 9.93 -32.44 1.59
C THR A 12 10.51 -31.32 0.74
N SER A 13 11.03 -31.60 -0.47
CA SER A 13 11.53 -30.55 -1.38
C SER A 13 10.40 -29.70 -1.97
N LEU A 14 9.21 -30.28 -2.18
CA LEU A 14 8.04 -29.55 -2.67
C LEU A 14 7.49 -28.59 -1.59
N TYR A 15 7.47 -29.02 -0.31
CA TYR A 15 7.06 -28.14 0.80
C TYR A 15 8.01 -26.97 1.04
N LEU A 16 9.33 -27.14 0.84
CA LEU A 16 10.29 -26.03 0.97
C LEU A 16 10.12 -24.97 -0.14
N GLN A 17 9.67 -25.35 -1.33
CA GLN A 17 9.44 -24.41 -2.42
C GLN A 17 8.20 -23.52 -2.22
N ILE A 18 7.17 -24.02 -1.50
CA ILE A 18 5.97 -23.24 -1.20
C ILE A 18 6.28 -22.11 -0.20
N PHE A 19 7.24 -22.29 0.71
CA PHE A 19 7.66 -21.24 1.64
C PHE A 19 8.38 -20.06 0.96
N ALA A 20 9.01 -20.28 -0.19
CA ALA A 20 9.71 -19.21 -0.94
C ALA A 20 8.76 -18.33 -1.77
N VAL A 21 7.52 -18.75 -2.01
CA VAL A 21 6.57 -18.03 -2.87
C VAL A 21 6.03 -16.76 -2.21
N GLY A 22 5.91 -16.74 -0.89
CA GLY A 22 5.31 -15.63 -0.13
C GLY A 22 6.30 -14.59 0.39
N GLN A 23 7.63 -14.75 0.25
CA GLN A 23 8.58 -13.74 0.69
C GLN A 23 8.93 -12.79 -0.45
N GLN A 24 9.21 -11.53 -0.10
CA GLN A 24 9.72 -10.54 -1.04
C GLN A 24 10.99 -11.06 -1.72
N GLN A 25 11.02 -10.94 -3.04
CA GLN A 25 12.16 -11.28 -3.89
C GLN A 25 12.58 -10.07 -4.70
N ASP A 26 13.77 -10.12 -5.30
CA ASP A 26 14.22 -9.07 -6.19
C ASP A 26 13.24 -8.87 -7.35
N PHE A 27 13.06 -7.61 -7.76
CA PHE A 27 12.16 -7.25 -8.84
C PHE A 27 12.56 -7.95 -10.16
N GLY A 28 11.62 -8.70 -10.72
CA GLY A 28 11.81 -9.45 -11.96
C GLY A 28 12.43 -10.83 -11.76
N ASP A 29 12.76 -11.22 -10.54
CA ASP A 29 13.17 -12.59 -10.20
C ASP A 29 11.93 -13.45 -9.91
N ILE A 30 11.32 -13.96 -10.98
CA ILE A 30 10.11 -14.78 -10.91
C ILE A 30 10.52 -16.23 -11.17
N SER A 31 10.39 -17.07 -10.15
CA SER A 31 10.76 -18.48 -10.26
C SER A 31 9.85 -19.23 -11.23
N ARG A 32 10.39 -20.29 -11.83
CA ARG A 32 9.62 -21.15 -12.73
C ARG A 32 8.40 -21.77 -12.03
N ALA A 33 8.51 -22.10 -10.75
CA ALA A 33 7.42 -22.63 -9.97
C ALA A 33 6.24 -21.65 -9.85
N MET A 34 6.50 -20.33 -9.72
CA MET A 34 5.47 -19.32 -9.74
C MET A 34 4.77 -19.21 -11.09
N LEU A 35 5.54 -19.36 -12.20
CA LEU A 35 4.99 -19.33 -13.54
C LEU A 35 4.17 -20.58 -13.87
N GLU A 36 4.55 -21.74 -13.33
CA GLU A 36 3.87 -23.03 -13.54
C GLU A 36 2.72 -23.28 -12.58
N MET A 37 2.48 -22.39 -11.61
CA MET A 37 1.34 -22.47 -10.67
C MET A 37 0.03 -22.36 -11.46
N GLU A 38 -0.82 -23.38 -11.40
CA GLU A 38 -2.11 -23.42 -12.11
C GLU A 38 -3.30 -23.07 -11.23
N VAL A 39 -3.19 -23.32 -9.91
CA VAL A 39 -4.26 -23.13 -8.94
C VAL A 39 -3.67 -22.72 -7.59
N TYR A 40 -4.42 -21.95 -6.82
CA TYR A 40 -4.10 -21.69 -5.42
C TYR A 40 -4.85 -22.69 -4.53
N GLU A 41 -4.10 -23.55 -3.82
CA GLU A 41 -4.69 -24.69 -3.09
C GLU A 41 -5.70 -24.28 -2.00
N LYS A 42 -5.54 -23.10 -1.40
CA LYS A 42 -6.45 -22.60 -0.35
C LYS A 42 -7.72 -21.97 -0.91
N ASP A 43 -7.72 -21.62 -2.20
CA ASP A 43 -8.87 -21.11 -2.94
C ASP A 43 -8.74 -21.52 -4.41
N SER A 44 -9.24 -22.69 -4.73
CA SER A 44 -9.17 -23.25 -6.09
C SER A 44 -10.07 -22.51 -7.11
N THR A 45 -10.91 -21.59 -6.64
CA THR A 45 -11.80 -20.78 -7.48
C THR A 45 -11.25 -19.38 -7.76
N ALA A 46 -10.11 -19.03 -7.17
CA ALA A 46 -9.50 -17.73 -7.34
C ALA A 46 -9.11 -17.45 -8.79
N ASP A 47 -9.50 -16.30 -9.30
CA ASP A 47 -9.14 -15.85 -10.66
C ASP A 47 -7.68 -15.33 -10.74
N ALA A 48 -7.15 -14.82 -9.65
CA ALA A 48 -5.75 -14.46 -9.46
C ALA A 48 -5.37 -14.62 -7.98
N VAL A 49 -4.09 -14.65 -7.66
CA VAL A 49 -3.59 -14.67 -6.28
C VAL A 49 -2.41 -13.73 -6.14
N VAL A 50 -2.43 -12.91 -5.09
CA VAL A 50 -1.30 -12.06 -4.71
C VAL A 50 -0.26 -12.93 -4.04
N LEU A 51 0.87 -13.14 -4.70
CA LEU A 51 1.97 -13.96 -4.17
C LEU A 51 2.63 -13.25 -2.99
N PHE A 52 2.91 -11.95 -3.15
CA PHE A 52 3.26 -11.06 -2.06
C PHE A 52 2.84 -9.61 -2.34
N ASP A 53 2.62 -8.86 -1.28
CA ASP A 53 2.44 -7.41 -1.27
C ASP A 53 3.22 -6.86 -0.08
N VAL A 54 4.29 -6.13 -0.35
CA VAL A 54 5.21 -5.61 0.66
C VAL A 54 5.24 -4.10 0.59
N GLY A 55 5.05 -3.46 1.74
CA GLY A 55 5.15 -2.02 1.91
C GLY A 55 6.17 -1.67 2.98
N GLU A 56 7.01 -0.69 2.69
CA GLU A 56 7.96 -0.15 3.65
C GLU A 56 7.80 1.35 3.76
N VAL A 57 7.68 1.85 4.99
CA VAL A 57 7.59 3.27 5.31
C VAL A 57 8.78 3.68 6.17
N TYR A 58 9.38 4.75 5.78
CA TYR A 58 10.44 5.40 6.53
C TYR A 58 10.11 6.89 6.72
N VAL A 59 10.03 7.33 7.97
CA VAL A 59 9.83 8.75 8.32
C VAL A 59 11.20 9.37 8.59
N THR A 60 11.55 10.41 7.83
CA THR A 60 12.84 11.08 7.93
C THR A 60 12.85 12.11 9.07
N GLU A 61 14.06 12.53 9.48
CA GLU A 61 14.27 13.64 10.41
C GLU A 61 13.69 14.99 9.91
N LYS A 62 13.39 15.09 8.61
CA LYS A 62 12.77 16.27 7.99
C LYS A 62 11.26 16.22 7.92
N LEU A 63 10.64 15.23 8.58
CA LEU A 63 9.20 14.98 8.54
C LEU A 63 8.68 14.50 7.18
N GLU A 64 9.54 14.07 6.30
CA GLU A 64 9.14 13.47 5.02
C GLU A 64 8.82 11.99 5.24
N VAL A 65 7.80 11.50 4.58
CA VAL A 65 7.48 10.07 4.51
C VAL A 65 7.97 9.54 3.18
N ASN A 66 8.82 8.53 3.21
CA ASN A 66 9.16 7.72 2.05
C ASN A 66 8.44 6.38 2.18
N TYR A 67 7.72 6.01 1.16
CA TYR A 67 6.98 4.77 1.08
C TYR A 67 7.39 4.02 -0.17
N GLU A 68 7.78 2.77 -0.02
CA GLU A 68 8.01 1.85 -1.13
C GLU A 68 6.97 0.73 -1.07
N ARG A 69 6.42 0.36 -2.24
CA ARG A 69 5.54 -0.79 -2.37
C ARG A 69 5.98 -1.68 -3.51
N HIS A 70 5.97 -2.99 -3.24
CA HIS A 70 6.30 -4.03 -4.19
C HIS A 70 5.25 -5.13 -4.13
N ILE A 71 4.61 -5.43 -5.25
CA ILE A 71 3.55 -6.43 -5.33
C ILE A 71 3.76 -7.35 -6.53
N ARG A 72 3.45 -8.65 -6.33
CA ARG A 72 3.52 -9.69 -7.35
C ARG A 72 2.23 -10.49 -7.34
N ILE A 73 1.62 -10.68 -8.51
CA ILE A 73 0.32 -11.35 -8.66
C ILE A 73 0.42 -12.43 -9.72
N LYS A 74 -0.12 -13.62 -9.42
CA LYS A 74 -0.30 -14.72 -10.37
C LYS A 74 -1.70 -14.68 -10.96
N ILE A 75 -1.80 -14.72 -12.27
CA ILE A 75 -3.06 -14.83 -13.01
C ILE A 75 -3.41 -16.31 -13.18
N LEU A 76 -4.57 -16.75 -12.67
CA LEU A 76 -4.99 -18.15 -12.69
C LEU A 76 -6.07 -18.41 -13.76
N THR A 77 -6.90 -17.41 -14.06
CA THR A 77 -7.93 -17.50 -15.11
C THR A 77 -7.96 -16.22 -15.95
N ASP A 78 -8.71 -16.22 -17.05
CA ASP A 78 -8.86 -15.03 -17.89
C ASP A 78 -9.59 -13.87 -17.17
N LYS A 79 -10.41 -14.15 -16.15
CA LYS A 79 -11.05 -13.12 -15.33
C LYS A 79 -10.05 -12.41 -14.41
N GLY A 80 -8.91 -13.04 -14.10
CA GLY A 80 -7.83 -12.43 -13.32
C GLY A 80 -7.02 -11.39 -14.09
N LEU A 81 -7.24 -11.20 -15.39
CA LEU A 81 -6.50 -10.24 -16.22
C LEU A 81 -6.72 -8.79 -15.76
N ASP A 82 -7.86 -8.48 -15.12
CA ASP A 82 -8.16 -7.17 -14.54
C ASP A 82 -7.14 -6.76 -13.44
N ALA A 83 -6.41 -7.72 -12.86
CA ALA A 83 -5.31 -7.43 -11.94
C ALA A 83 -4.16 -6.65 -12.59
N GLY A 84 -4.11 -6.58 -13.92
CA GLY A 84 -3.12 -5.83 -14.69
C GLY A 84 -3.43 -4.35 -14.86
N ASP A 85 -4.63 -3.89 -14.50
CA ASP A 85 -5.02 -2.49 -14.57
C ASP A 85 -4.67 -1.80 -13.25
N ILE A 86 -3.56 -1.07 -13.27
CA ILE A 86 -3.00 -0.46 -12.06
C ILE A 86 -3.37 1.02 -12.01
N SER A 87 -3.86 1.44 -10.84
CA SER A 87 -4.06 2.85 -10.49
C SER A 87 -3.39 3.14 -9.16
N ILE A 88 -2.53 4.14 -9.12
CA ILE A 88 -1.83 4.63 -7.93
C ILE A 88 -2.27 6.06 -7.69
N SER A 89 -3.12 6.26 -6.67
CA SER A 89 -3.61 7.59 -6.30
C SER A 89 -2.63 8.27 -5.34
N PHE A 90 -2.48 9.58 -5.47
CA PHE A 90 -1.61 10.40 -4.63
C PHE A 90 -2.17 11.83 -4.50
N ARG A 91 -1.76 12.54 -3.45
CA ARG A 91 -2.21 13.92 -3.20
C ARG A 91 -1.42 14.92 -4.06
N ASP A 92 -2.15 15.90 -4.63
CA ASP A 92 -1.62 16.99 -5.44
C ASP A 92 -1.67 18.36 -4.70
N ASP A 93 -2.07 18.34 -3.42
CA ASP A 93 -2.07 19.50 -2.52
C ASP A 93 -1.27 19.18 -1.25
N PHE A 94 -1.11 20.18 -0.37
CA PHE A 94 -0.38 19.97 0.90
C PHE A 94 -1.10 18.97 1.84
N PRO A 95 -0.37 17.98 2.38
CA PRO A 95 1.02 17.62 2.07
C PRO A 95 1.15 16.95 0.70
N GLU A 96 1.95 17.54 -0.19
CA GLU A 96 2.14 17.06 -1.55
C GLU A 96 2.80 15.67 -1.54
N GLN A 97 2.34 14.82 -2.43
CA GLN A 97 2.90 13.49 -2.65
C GLN A 97 3.43 13.37 -4.07
N GLU A 98 4.53 12.66 -4.23
CA GLU A 98 5.16 12.41 -5.52
C GLU A 98 5.38 10.91 -5.71
N ILE A 99 4.96 10.38 -6.87
CA ILE A 99 5.19 8.99 -7.25
C ILE A 99 6.42 8.89 -8.13
N LYS A 100 7.38 8.04 -7.72
CA LYS A 100 8.66 7.81 -8.41
C LYS A 100 8.93 6.31 -8.60
N GLY A 101 9.98 6.02 -9.37
CA GLY A 101 10.58 4.69 -9.43
C GLY A 101 9.66 3.59 -9.95
N ILE A 102 8.52 3.91 -10.60
CA ILE A 102 7.59 2.89 -11.08
C ILE A 102 8.33 1.90 -11.99
N LYS A 103 8.30 0.63 -11.64
CA LYS A 103 8.69 -0.50 -12.50
C LYS A 103 7.50 -1.46 -12.55
N ALA A 104 7.18 -1.94 -13.73
CA ALA A 104 6.11 -2.90 -13.90
C ALA A 104 6.39 -3.80 -15.10
N GLU A 105 6.07 -5.09 -14.94
CA GLU A 105 6.29 -6.09 -15.97
C GLU A 105 5.38 -7.29 -15.81
N SER A 106 5.23 -8.06 -16.87
CA SER A 106 4.64 -9.40 -16.86
C SER A 106 5.64 -10.44 -17.37
N GLN A 107 5.53 -11.64 -16.83
CA GLN A 107 6.25 -12.81 -17.33
C GLN A 107 5.29 -13.99 -17.48
N TYR A 108 5.50 -14.80 -18.53
CA TYR A 108 4.78 -16.05 -18.74
C TYR A 108 5.67 -17.06 -19.51
N ILE A 109 5.30 -18.33 -19.50
CA ILE A 109 5.94 -19.38 -20.27
C ILE A 109 5.19 -19.56 -21.59
N ASP A 110 5.87 -19.46 -22.73
CA ASP A 110 5.30 -19.69 -24.05
C ASP A 110 5.14 -21.20 -24.35
N GLU A 111 4.56 -21.53 -25.52
CA GLU A 111 4.32 -22.89 -25.96
C GLU A 111 5.63 -23.71 -26.15
N ASN A 112 6.76 -23.03 -26.29
CA ASN A 112 8.08 -23.65 -26.42
C ASN A 112 8.79 -23.80 -25.04
N GLY A 113 8.13 -23.45 -23.94
CA GLY A 113 8.71 -23.51 -22.60
C GLY A 113 9.66 -22.35 -22.26
N LYS A 114 9.71 -21.31 -23.11
CA LYS A 114 10.55 -20.13 -22.91
C LYS A 114 9.80 -19.08 -22.08
N VAL A 115 10.51 -18.46 -21.13
CA VAL A 115 9.97 -17.32 -20.37
C VAL A 115 9.98 -16.07 -21.27
N ILE A 116 8.82 -15.50 -21.46
CA ILE A 116 8.60 -14.24 -22.16
C ILE A 116 8.34 -13.16 -21.11
N LYS A 117 9.02 -12.02 -21.27
CA LYS A 117 8.97 -10.88 -20.36
C LYS A 117 8.57 -9.62 -21.12
N THR A 118 7.57 -8.91 -20.59
CA THR A 118 7.08 -7.65 -21.17
C THR A 118 7.08 -6.57 -20.08
N LYS A 119 7.59 -5.39 -20.40
CA LYS A 119 7.70 -4.26 -19.45
C LYS A 119 6.77 -3.11 -19.81
N VAL A 120 6.29 -2.41 -18.82
CA VAL A 120 5.57 -1.14 -18.98
C VAL A 120 6.59 -0.04 -19.27
N GLY A 121 6.46 0.65 -20.41
CA GLY A 121 7.27 1.79 -20.78
C GLY A 121 6.82 3.07 -20.04
N ARG A 122 7.65 4.12 -20.09
CA ARG A 122 7.26 5.42 -19.52
C ARG A 122 6.07 6.05 -20.25
N ARG A 123 5.94 5.81 -21.56
CA ARG A 123 4.85 6.35 -22.40
C ARG A 123 3.52 5.66 -22.21
N ASP A 124 3.53 4.49 -21.54
CA ASP A 124 2.32 3.68 -21.27
C ASP A 124 1.69 4.03 -19.92
N ARG A 125 2.20 5.07 -19.25
CA ARG A 125 1.73 5.57 -17.96
C ARG A 125 1.07 6.92 -18.15
N PHE A 126 -0.11 7.06 -17.59
CA PHE A 126 -0.94 8.25 -17.71
C PHE A 126 -1.19 8.84 -16.33
N GLU A 127 -0.95 10.12 -16.18
CA GLU A 127 -1.32 10.85 -14.98
C GLU A 127 -2.65 11.56 -15.24
N ASN A 128 -3.62 11.31 -14.37
CA ASN A 128 -4.96 11.89 -14.44
C ASN A 128 -5.27 12.65 -13.15
N LYS A 129 -6.02 13.74 -13.27
CA LYS A 129 -6.59 14.45 -12.14
C LYS A 129 -7.89 13.77 -11.73
N ILE A 130 -8.00 13.32 -10.47
CA ILE A 130 -9.23 12.75 -9.89
C ILE A 130 -10.12 13.86 -9.31
N SER A 131 -9.49 14.82 -8.62
CA SER A 131 -10.14 15.96 -7.98
C SER A 131 -9.16 17.14 -7.89
N ASP A 132 -9.55 18.22 -7.21
CA ASP A 132 -8.64 19.36 -7.02
C ASP A 132 -7.45 19.05 -6.11
N THR A 133 -7.54 17.97 -5.34
CA THR A 133 -6.53 17.57 -4.33
C THR A 133 -5.92 16.19 -4.59
N TRP A 134 -6.41 15.46 -5.59
CA TRP A 134 -5.97 14.09 -5.88
C TRP A 134 -5.69 13.87 -7.35
N LYS A 135 -4.56 13.19 -7.60
CA LYS A 135 -4.15 12.64 -8.90
C LYS A 135 -4.00 11.12 -8.82
N GLU A 136 -3.88 10.51 -9.99
CA GLU A 136 -3.54 9.10 -10.12
C GLU A 136 -2.58 8.86 -11.27
N VAL A 137 -1.68 7.92 -11.11
CA VAL A 137 -0.94 7.32 -12.23
C VAL A 137 -1.62 6.02 -12.61
N LYS A 138 -2.07 5.92 -13.86
CA LYS A 138 -2.68 4.72 -14.44
C LYS A 138 -1.79 4.08 -15.49
N PHE A 139 -1.76 2.76 -15.49
CA PHE A 139 -1.16 1.95 -16.56
C PHE A 139 -1.72 0.54 -16.55
N THR A 140 -1.75 -0.09 -17.72
CA THR A 140 -2.09 -1.51 -17.86
C THR A 140 -0.79 -2.27 -18.13
N ILE A 141 -0.59 -3.39 -17.44
CA ILE A 141 0.58 -4.26 -17.65
C ILE A 141 0.36 -5.08 -18.91
N PRO A 142 1.21 -4.92 -19.96
CA PRO A 142 1.01 -5.59 -21.23
C PRO A 142 1.41 -7.07 -21.22
N GLY A 143 0.90 -7.83 -22.19
CA GLY A 143 1.28 -9.22 -22.42
C GLY A 143 0.70 -10.21 -21.40
N LEU A 144 -0.28 -9.80 -20.59
CA LEU A 144 -0.95 -10.68 -19.64
C LEU A 144 -1.82 -11.72 -20.35
N ARG A 145 -1.81 -12.92 -19.80
CA ARG A 145 -2.66 -14.06 -20.15
C ARG A 145 -2.84 -14.96 -18.93
N LYS A 146 -3.76 -15.90 -19.00
CA LYS A 146 -3.81 -16.99 -18.01
C LYS A 146 -2.43 -17.61 -17.85
N GLY A 147 -1.98 -17.83 -16.62
CA GLY A 147 -0.66 -18.35 -16.27
C GLY A 147 0.45 -17.30 -16.16
N SER A 148 0.21 -16.03 -16.50
CA SER A 148 1.17 -14.96 -16.29
C SER A 148 1.37 -14.64 -14.81
N VAL A 149 2.56 -14.17 -14.50
CA VAL A 149 2.84 -13.45 -13.25
C VAL A 149 3.10 -12.00 -13.61
N LEU A 150 2.40 -11.08 -12.97
CA LEU A 150 2.66 -9.66 -13.06
C LEU A 150 3.35 -9.16 -11.80
N GLU A 151 4.13 -8.12 -11.95
CA GLU A 151 4.88 -7.52 -10.86
C GLU A 151 4.99 -6.02 -11.08
N TYR A 152 4.79 -5.24 -10.01
CA TYR A 152 5.10 -3.81 -10.04
C TYR A 152 5.59 -3.32 -8.68
N ARG A 153 6.41 -2.26 -8.73
CA ARG A 153 6.84 -1.51 -7.56
C ARG A 153 6.86 -0.02 -7.86
N TYR A 154 6.71 0.78 -6.81
CA TYR A 154 6.84 2.23 -6.87
C TYR A 154 7.29 2.80 -5.53
N GLU A 155 7.78 4.00 -5.58
CA GLU A 155 8.12 4.82 -4.43
C GLU A 155 7.16 6.01 -4.37
N MET A 156 6.70 6.37 -3.17
CA MET A 156 5.94 7.58 -2.91
C MET A 156 6.67 8.39 -1.86
N LYS A 157 6.88 9.66 -2.15
CA LYS A 157 7.41 10.62 -1.19
C LYS A 157 6.30 11.58 -0.79
N SER A 158 6.13 11.82 0.51
CA SER A 158 5.24 12.84 1.06
C SER A 158 6.03 13.85 1.88
N GLU A 159 5.67 15.12 1.78
CA GLU A 159 6.33 16.21 2.53
C GLU A 159 5.90 16.27 4.00
N SER A 160 5.04 15.37 4.45
CA SER A 160 4.54 15.39 5.83
C SER A 160 4.42 14.02 6.45
N ALA A 161 4.88 13.90 7.68
CA ALA A 161 4.71 12.73 8.53
C ALA A 161 3.26 12.52 9.03
N ILE A 162 2.32 13.42 8.71
CA ILE A 162 0.92 13.30 9.12
C ILE A 162 0.24 12.14 8.37
N ASP A 163 0.61 11.92 7.09
CA ASP A 163 -0.04 10.97 6.20
C ASP A 163 0.82 9.71 5.98
N ILE A 164 0.90 8.83 6.98
CA ILE A 164 1.40 7.48 6.78
C ILE A 164 0.36 6.68 5.98
N PRO A 165 0.75 6.04 4.86
CA PRO A 165 -0.19 5.25 4.07
C PRO A 165 -0.88 4.14 4.87
N ASP A 166 -2.19 4.05 4.78
CA ASP A 166 -2.95 2.91 5.30
C ASP A 166 -2.51 1.62 4.58
N TRP A 167 -2.44 0.52 5.32
CA TRP A 167 -2.11 -0.77 4.72
C TRP A 167 -3.28 -1.74 4.77
N TYR A 168 -3.63 -2.28 3.60
CA TYR A 168 -4.71 -3.24 3.43
C TYR A 168 -4.11 -4.62 3.16
N PHE A 169 -4.13 -5.49 4.16
CA PHE A 169 -3.67 -6.87 4.04
C PHE A 169 -4.60 -7.71 3.16
N GLN A 170 -5.91 -7.45 3.23
CA GLN A 170 -6.93 -8.14 2.46
C GLN A 170 -7.26 -7.38 1.16
N LYS A 171 -7.51 -8.11 0.08
CA LYS A 171 -7.76 -7.58 -1.26
C LYS A 171 -8.90 -8.31 -1.95
N GLN A 172 -9.20 -7.93 -3.19
CA GLN A 172 -10.18 -8.64 -4.03
C GLN A 172 -9.72 -10.04 -4.44
N TYR A 173 -8.42 -10.34 -4.38
CA TYR A 173 -7.85 -11.67 -4.60
C TYR A 173 -7.22 -12.17 -3.31
N PRO A 174 -7.13 -13.50 -3.10
CA PRO A 174 -6.40 -14.07 -1.98
C PRO A 174 -4.95 -13.57 -1.96
N VAL A 175 -4.38 -13.41 -0.75
CA VAL A 175 -3.01 -12.93 -0.57
C VAL A 175 -2.22 -13.96 0.21
N ILE A 176 -1.15 -14.49 -0.39
CA ILE A 176 -0.28 -15.47 0.29
C ILE A 176 0.56 -14.78 1.36
N TRP A 177 1.12 -13.61 1.06
CA TRP A 177 1.96 -12.84 1.95
C TRP A 177 1.67 -11.36 1.82
N SER A 178 1.31 -10.72 2.93
CA SER A 178 1.15 -9.28 3.02
C SER A 178 1.98 -8.75 4.18
N GLU A 179 2.93 -7.87 3.89
CA GLU A 179 3.91 -7.37 4.84
C GLU A 179 3.96 -5.86 4.83
N TYR A 180 3.98 -5.27 6.02
CA TYR A 180 4.09 -3.83 6.18
C TYR A 180 5.06 -3.50 7.29
N THR A 181 6.09 -2.70 6.96
CA THR A 181 7.13 -2.27 7.87
C THR A 181 7.15 -0.75 7.96
N LEU A 182 7.27 -0.21 9.17
CA LEU A 182 7.35 1.22 9.40
C LEU A 182 8.51 1.54 10.34
N SER A 183 9.34 2.52 9.99
CA SER A 183 10.38 3.07 10.86
C SER A 183 9.98 4.50 11.25
N ILE A 184 9.63 4.69 12.52
CA ILE A 184 9.09 5.94 13.06
C ILE A 184 10.05 6.49 14.12
N PRO A 185 10.62 7.71 13.93
CA PRO A 185 11.42 8.38 14.94
C PRO A 185 10.65 8.66 16.23
N GLU A 186 11.36 8.67 17.39
CA GLU A 186 10.79 8.92 18.72
C GLU A 186 10.07 10.27 18.90
N TRP A 187 10.18 11.14 17.90
CA TRP A 187 9.52 12.44 17.90
C TRP A 187 8.03 12.37 17.60
N PHE A 188 7.56 11.25 17.07
CA PHE A 188 6.18 11.07 16.63
C PHE A 188 5.49 9.99 17.44
N ASP A 189 4.31 10.31 17.94
CA ASP A 189 3.40 9.35 18.56
C ASP A 189 2.22 9.11 17.61
N TYR A 190 2.04 7.88 17.17
CA TYR A 190 0.89 7.47 16.37
C TYR A 190 -0.04 6.57 17.14
N LEU A 191 -1.34 6.78 16.95
CA LEU A 191 -2.35 5.79 17.30
C LEU A 191 -2.47 4.79 16.15
N THR A 192 -2.44 3.52 16.49
CA THR A 192 -2.58 2.42 15.54
C THR A 192 -3.98 1.84 15.64
N TYR A 193 -4.68 1.77 14.51
CA TYR A 193 -6.00 1.17 14.39
C TYR A 193 -5.93 -0.03 13.48
N THR A 194 -6.32 -1.21 13.99
CA THR A 194 -6.45 -2.43 13.20
C THR A 194 -7.93 -2.74 12.95
N ARG A 195 -8.23 -3.29 11.79
CA ARG A 195 -9.57 -3.76 11.42
C ARG A 195 -9.47 -5.11 10.72
N GLY A 196 -10.57 -5.88 10.73
CA GLY A 196 -10.65 -7.22 10.18
C GLY A 196 -10.41 -8.29 11.24
N TYR A 197 -10.66 -9.53 10.87
CA TYR A 197 -10.62 -10.68 11.79
C TYR A 197 -9.45 -11.63 11.51
N HIS A 198 -8.71 -11.41 10.42
CA HIS A 198 -7.59 -12.27 10.06
C HIS A 198 -6.41 -12.03 11.02
N PRO A 199 -5.82 -13.07 11.63
CA PRO A 199 -4.75 -12.90 12.61
C PRO A 199 -3.45 -12.48 11.94
N PHE A 200 -2.65 -11.68 12.65
CA PHE A 200 -1.27 -11.40 12.27
C PHE A 200 -0.42 -12.67 12.42
N TYR A 201 0.43 -12.92 11.43
CA TYR A 201 1.50 -13.91 11.53
C TYR A 201 2.72 -13.32 12.25
N VAL A 202 3.03 -12.04 12.00
CA VAL A 202 4.01 -11.23 12.73
C VAL A 202 3.32 -9.92 13.13
N ASN A 203 3.54 -9.50 14.38
CA ASN A 203 3.14 -8.22 14.93
C ASN A 203 4.19 -7.84 15.98
N GLU A 204 5.26 -7.20 15.53
CA GLU A 204 6.46 -6.95 16.32
C GLU A 204 6.85 -5.48 16.27
N GLU A 205 7.47 -5.03 17.36
CA GLU A 205 8.01 -3.69 17.51
C GLU A 205 9.46 -3.82 17.99
N GLU A 206 10.39 -3.16 17.29
CA GLU A 206 11.80 -3.18 17.62
C GLU A 206 12.36 -1.75 17.71
N PRO A 207 13.11 -1.41 18.76
CA PRO A 207 13.80 -0.13 18.81
C PRO A 207 14.95 -0.09 17.80
N TYR A 208 15.16 1.07 17.19
CA TYR A 208 16.33 1.33 16.37
C TYR A 208 17.00 2.66 16.75
N ASN A 209 18.27 2.81 16.37
CA ASN A 209 19.02 4.05 16.56
C ASN A 209 19.63 4.47 15.22
N GLU A 210 19.52 5.74 14.91
CA GLU A 210 20.08 6.34 13.70
C GLU A 210 20.82 7.66 14.00
N ILE A 211 21.53 8.17 13.02
CA ILE A 211 22.23 9.45 13.07
C ILE A 211 21.67 10.35 11.98
N ALA A 212 20.99 11.42 12.39
CA ALA A 212 20.60 12.48 11.48
C ALA A 212 21.81 13.38 11.19
N ASN A 213 22.13 13.58 9.92
CA ASN A 213 23.20 14.46 9.50
C ASN A 213 22.68 15.89 9.31
N ASN A 214 23.31 16.85 9.98
CA ASN A 214 23.02 18.25 9.73
C ASN A 214 23.87 18.82 8.57
N SER A 215 23.40 19.91 8.00
CA SER A 215 24.03 20.57 6.85
C SER A 215 25.43 21.14 7.14
N TRP A 216 25.90 21.14 8.40
CA TRP A 216 27.15 21.66 8.87
C TRP A 216 28.20 20.58 9.15
N GLY A 217 27.95 19.33 8.74
CA GLY A 217 28.88 18.21 8.91
C GLY A 217 28.89 17.58 10.30
N GLY A 218 27.94 17.94 11.16
CA GLY A 218 27.66 17.26 12.43
C GLY A 218 26.45 16.34 12.31
N GLY A 219 26.40 15.33 13.18
CA GLY A 219 25.24 14.46 13.31
C GLY A 219 24.75 14.41 14.74
N PHE A 220 23.47 14.16 14.96
CA PHE A 220 22.91 13.81 16.27
C PHE A 220 22.23 12.46 16.20
N GLY A 221 22.46 11.64 17.22
CA GLY A 221 21.80 10.35 17.34
C GLY A 221 20.35 10.54 17.77
N TYR A 222 19.45 9.74 17.20
CA TYR A 222 18.07 9.62 17.63
C TYR A 222 17.64 8.15 17.64
N SER A 223 16.60 7.88 18.43
CA SER A 223 15.98 6.58 18.53
C SER A 223 14.66 6.58 17.74
N GLY A 224 14.16 5.40 17.46
CA GLY A 224 12.84 5.22 16.89
C GLY A 224 12.33 3.82 17.14
N THR A 225 11.13 3.54 16.64
CA THR A 225 10.50 2.22 16.69
C THR A 225 10.24 1.74 15.28
N LYS A 226 10.71 0.53 14.98
CA LYS A 226 10.39 -0.19 13.76
C LYS A 226 9.23 -1.14 14.07
N TYR A 227 8.13 -0.96 13.37
CA TYR A 227 6.95 -1.82 13.41
C TYR A 227 7.00 -2.79 12.25
N HIS A 228 6.68 -4.05 12.51
CA HIS A 228 6.67 -5.10 11.51
C HIS A 228 5.39 -5.94 11.61
N TYR A 229 4.59 -5.90 10.55
CA TYR A 229 3.30 -6.56 10.46
C TYR A 229 3.27 -7.49 9.26
N ILE A 230 2.90 -8.75 9.49
CA ILE A 230 2.71 -9.73 8.42
C ILE A 230 1.37 -10.45 8.62
N MET A 231 0.59 -10.55 7.56
CA MET A 231 -0.51 -11.52 7.45
C MET A 231 -0.21 -12.51 6.32
N LYS A 232 -0.54 -13.77 6.56
CA LYS A 232 -0.38 -14.87 5.58
C LYS A 232 -1.71 -15.46 5.21
N ASP A 233 -1.82 -15.92 3.95
CA ASP A 233 -2.97 -16.68 3.48
C ASP A 233 -4.30 -15.97 3.74
N VAL A 234 -4.30 -14.66 3.47
CA VAL A 234 -5.47 -13.80 3.68
C VAL A 234 -6.49 -14.10 2.58
N PRO A 235 -7.74 -14.46 2.91
CA PRO A 235 -8.75 -14.75 1.91
C PRO A 235 -9.14 -13.49 1.12
N ALA A 236 -9.65 -13.68 -0.09
CA ALA A 236 -10.28 -12.59 -0.85
C ALA A 236 -11.46 -11.99 -0.08
N ILE A 237 -11.72 -10.68 -0.29
CA ILE A 237 -12.96 -10.09 0.23
C ILE A 237 -14.14 -10.49 -0.65
N GLU A 238 -15.10 -11.17 -0.09
CA GLU A 238 -16.35 -11.50 -0.76
C GLU A 238 -17.38 -10.39 -0.55
N ALA A 239 -18.16 -10.13 -1.59
CA ALA A 239 -19.27 -9.19 -1.49
C ALA A 239 -20.46 -9.90 -0.85
N GLU A 240 -20.91 -9.43 0.30
CA GLU A 240 -22.10 -9.92 0.97
C GLU A 240 -23.31 -9.02 0.70
N PRO A 241 -24.54 -9.58 0.65
CA PRO A 241 -25.74 -8.77 0.59
C PRO A 241 -25.79 -7.76 1.73
N PHE A 242 -26.14 -6.52 1.43
CA PHE A 242 -26.22 -5.38 2.37
C PHE A 242 -24.87 -4.86 2.89
N MET A 243 -23.73 -5.33 2.39
CA MET A 243 -22.43 -4.72 2.65
C MET A 243 -22.41 -3.29 2.09
N LYS A 244 -22.08 -2.28 2.93
CA LYS A 244 -22.02 -0.86 2.50
C LYS A 244 -20.87 -0.66 1.51
N ALA A 245 -19.65 -0.46 2.05
CA ALA A 245 -18.44 -0.34 1.25
C ALA A 245 -17.49 -1.49 1.63
N LYS A 246 -17.01 -2.26 0.63
CA LYS A 246 -16.08 -3.38 0.89
C LYS A 246 -14.87 -2.95 1.70
N VAL A 247 -14.35 -1.74 1.46
CA VAL A 247 -13.17 -1.18 2.15
C VAL A 247 -13.34 -1.12 3.67
N ASP A 248 -14.58 -0.98 4.17
CA ASP A 248 -14.86 -0.91 5.61
C ASP A 248 -14.68 -2.25 6.34
N TYR A 249 -14.60 -3.34 5.60
CA TYR A 249 -14.50 -4.71 6.14
C TYR A 249 -13.13 -5.35 5.91
N LEU A 250 -12.26 -4.71 5.12
CA LEU A 250 -10.93 -5.24 4.81
C LEU A 250 -10.07 -5.35 6.08
N ALA A 251 -9.27 -6.42 6.15
CA ALA A 251 -8.17 -6.49 7.12
C ALA A 251 -7.15 -5.40 6.79
N GLN A 252 -7.00 -4.43 7.70
CA GLN A 252 -6.19 -3.23 7.48
C GLN A 252 -5.54 -2.74 8.77
N ILE A 253 -4.48 -1.97 8.62
CA ILE A 253 -3.86 -1.19 9.68
C ILE A 253 -3.76 0.26 9.25
N ARG A 254 -4.04 1.17 10.17
CA ARG A 254 -4.03 2.62 9.95
C ARG A 254 -3.25 3.29 11.05
N PHE A 255 -2.55 4.36 10.70
CA PHE A 255 -1.78 5.18 11.62
C PHE A 255 -2.31 6.59 11.62
N GLN A 256 -2.58 7.14 12.81
CA GLN A 256 -3.03 8.50 12.97
C GLN A 256 -2.07 9.23 13.91
N LEU A 257 -1.44 10.31 13.43
CA LEU A 257 -0.56 11.11 14.25
C LEU A 257 -1.34 11.71 15.44
N ALA A 258 -0.91 11.35 16.65
CA ALA A 258 -1.52 11.81 17.90
C ALA A 258 -0.81 13.05 18.44
N SER A 259 0.51 13.02 18.46
CA SER A 259 1.35 14.14 18.91
C SER A 259 2.74 14.05 18.30
N TYR A 260 3.47 15.16 18.34
CA TYR A 260 4.89 15.18 18.01
C TYR A 260 5.67 16.08 18.97
N LYS A 261 6.96 15.78 19.14
CA LYS A 261 7.87 16.53 20.01
C LYS A 261 9.28 16.50 19.44
N PHE A 262 9.75 17.61 18.93
CA PHE A 262 11.16 17.74 18.52
C PHE A 262 12.09 17.98 19.72
N PRO A 263 13.41 17.72 19.59
CA PRO A 263 14.37 17.85 20.70
C PRO A 263 14.35 19.21 21.40
N THR A 264 14.03 20.28 20.69
CA THR A 264 14.06 21.67 21.18
C THR A 264 12.70 22.31 21.34
N SER A 265 11.60 21.56 21.16
CA SER A 265 10.24 22.09 21.24
C SER A 265 9.42 21.45 22.36
N ALA A 266 8.32 22.11 22.75
CA ALA A 266 7.28 21.48 23.55
C ALA A 266 6.56 20.40 22.73
N ARG A 267 5.93 19.45 23.42
CA ARG A 267 5.05 18.47 22.75
C ARG A 267 3.82 19.18 22.18
N GLU A 268 3.56 18.94 20.91
CA GLU A 268 2.35 19.42 20.24
C GLU A 268 1.39 18.24 20.01
N SER A 269 0.17 18.39 20.49
CA SER A 269 -0.90 17.42 20.28
C SER A 269 -1.67 17.74 19.01
N VAL A 270 -1.76 16.76 18.11
CA VAL A 270 -2.58 16.82 16.89
C VAL A 270 -4.01 16.35 17.21
N LEU A 271 -4.11 15.25 17.98
CA LEU A 271 -5.39 14.74 18.47
C LEU A 271 -5.68 15.30 19.87
N ASN A 272 -6.59 16.25 19.93
CA ASN A 272 -7.05 16.88 21.15
C ASN A 272 -8.51 16.48 21.47
N SER A 273 -9.22 17.33 22.19
CA SER A 273 -10.65 17.16 22.42
C SER A 273 -11.48 17.45 21.17
N TRP A 274 -12.70 16.95 21.13
CA TRP A 274 -13.68 17.33 20.09
C TRP A 274 -13.85 18.84 19.95
N ALA A 275 -13.70 19.59 21.02
CA ALA A 275 -13.76 21.05 21.00
C ALA A 275 -12.65 21.65 20.14
N THR A 276 -11.41 21.20 20.32
CA THR A 276 -10.25 21.67 19.53
C THR A 276 -10.35 21.27 18.05
N VAL A 277 -10.87 20.07 17.77
CA VAL A 277 -11.13 19.62 16.37
C VAL A 277 -12.20 20.51 15.74
N LEU A 278 -13.28 20.82 16.46
CA LEU A 278 -14.32 21.73 15.97
C LEU A 278 -13.81 23.15 15.76
N GLU A 279 -12.94 23.67 16.63
CA GLU A 279 -12.28 24.96 16.42
C GLU A 279 -11.44 24.96 15.16
N ALA A 280 -10.58 23.94 14.97
CA ALA A 280 -9.74 23.81 13.78
C ALA A 280 -10.58 23.72 12.50
N ILE A 281 -11.68 22.97 12.49
CA ILE A 281 -12.63 22.90 11.37
C ILE A 281 -13.28 24.26 11.11
N ASN A 282 -13.73 24.94 12.18
CA ASN A 282 -14.37 26.26 12.08
C ASN A 282 -13.41 27.35 11.59
N ASP A 283 -12.12 27.21 11.86
CA ASP A 283 -11.09 28.17 11.44
C ASP A 283 -10.43 27.79 10.10
N SER A 284 -10.77 26.62 9.55
CA SER A 284 -10.26 26.21 8.25
C SER A 284 -10.80 27.05 7.11
N ASP A 285 -9.94 27.37 6.14
CA ASP A 285 -10.31 28.13 4.91
C ASP A 285 -11.31 27.36 4.05
N ASN A 286 -11.24 26.03 4.11
CA ASN A 286 -12.06 25.14 3.30
C ASN A 286 -13.47 24.89 3.86
N TYR A 287 -13.73 25.17 5.13
CA TYR A 287 -15.04 24.93 5.76
C TYR A 287 -15.54 26.13 6.57
N GLY A 288 -15.03 26.36 7.77
CA GLY A 288 -15.63 27.31 8.69
C GLY A 288 -15.51 28.77 8.25
N LYS A 289 -14.40 29.19 7.64
CA LYS A 289 -14.27 30.53 7.07
C LYS A 289 -15.20 30.75 5.87
N ARG A 290 -15.44 29.69 5.06
CA ARG A 290 -16.43 29.77 3.97
C ARG A 290 -17.85 29.94 4.47
N LEU A 291 -18.21 29.28 5.57
CA LEU A 291 -19.54 29.46 6.21
C LEU A 291 -19.72 30.87 6.76
N LYS A 292 -18.65 31.50 7.25
CA LYS A 292 -18.65 32.89 7.75
C LYS A 292 -18.65 33.93 6.62
N SER A 293 -18.30 33.55 5.41
CA SER A 293 -18.25 34.44 4.24
C SER A 293 -19.65 34.68 3.65
N SER A 294 -20.30 35.73 4.08
CA SER A 294 -21.63 36.12 3.58
C SER A 294 -21.65 36.48 2.07
N SER A 295 -20.52 36.89 1.49
CA SER A 295 -20.39 37.21 0.05
C SER A 295 -20.50 35.97 -0.82
N LEU A 296 -19.86 34.87 -0.44
CA LEU A 296 -19.84 33.60 -1.21
C LEU A 296 -21.21 32.91 -1.18
N LEU A 297 -21.94 33.03 -0.06
CA LEU A 297 -23.31 32.51 0.05
C LEU A 297 -24.28 33.35 -0.81
N LYS A 298 -24.13 34.68 -0.85
CA LYS A 298 -24.94 35.56 -1.69
C LYS A 298 -24.71 35.31 -3.17
N GLU A 299 -23.46 35.16 -3.60
CA GLU A 299 -23.10 34.87 -5.00
C GLU A 299 -23.74 33.56 -5.46
N LYS A 300 -23.53 32.47 -4.74
CA LYS A 300 -24.12 31.16 -5.07
C LYS A 300 -25.66 31.14 -4.97
N THR A 301 -26.24 31.92 -4.08
CA THR A 301 -27.71 32.02 -3.98
C THR A 301 -28.27 32.77 -5.18
N ASN A 302 -27.60 33.84 -5.62
CA ASN A 302 -28.02 34.59 -6.80
C ASN A 302 -27.90 33.74 -8.08
N ASP A 303 -26.78 33.00 -8.25
CA ASP A 303 -26.58 32.11 -9.39
C ASP A 303 -27.66 30.99 -9.43
N ALA A 304 -28.07 30.49 -8.26
CA ALA A 304 -29.13 29.48 -8.17
C ALA A 304 -30.53 30.04 -8.47
N ILE A 305 -30.77 31.32 -8.19
CA ILE A 305 -32.05 32.00 -8.46
C ILE A 305 -32.14 32.39 -9.93
N GLU A 306 -31.06 32.91 -10.54
CA GLU A 306 -31.01 33.26 -11.96
C GLU A 306 -31.14 32.05 -12.90
N GLY A 307 -30.84 30.84 -12.45
CA GLY A 307 -31.02 29.60 -13.22
C GLY A 307 -32.41 28.97 -13.15
N THR A 308 -33.38 29.63 -12.49
CA THR A 308 -34.76 29.11 -12.29
C THR A 308 -35.84 29.95 -12.99
N GLU A 309 -35.52 30.91 -13.87
CA GLU A 309 -36.49 31.61 -14.75
C GLU A 309 -36.64 30.95 -16.12
#